data_0acaf9ad98d04486e7c48c6e9dc58b75
#
_entry.id   0acaf9ad98d04486e7c48c6e9dc58b75
#
_cell.length_a   1.000
_cell.length_b   1.000
_cell.length_c   1.000
_cell.angle_alpha   90.00
_cell.angle_beta   90.00
_cell.angle_gamma   90.00
#
_symmetry.space_group_name_H-M   'P 1'
#
loop_
_entity.id
_entity.type
_entity.pdbx_description
1 polymer ?
#
loop_
_entity_poly.entity_id
_entity_poly.type
_entity_poly.pdbx_seq_one_letter_code
_entity_poly.pdbx_strand_id
1 'polypeptide(L)'
;MELKEKLLDSHLAFEEQSEVNETIQGFRTRALRVFEKKGFPTRKIEAWKYTSLASVVNKNYALFPRTDSGIELKHVKRYFLYDIDTYKIVFIDGIYSPFLSETTHDGLDVCLLSAALSKQKYKPIIDKYFNKAAVKDESLTALNTAFAKEGAYIYIPKNKVSENPIEIVHFSTGEQKAL
;
A
#
# COMPACT_ATOMS: atom_id res chain seq x y z
N MET A 1 8.48 -14.69 -19.23
CA MET A 1 8.97 -14.36 -17.87
C MET A 1 7.77 -14.44 -16.94
N GLU A 2 7.85 -15.21 -15.89
CA GLU A 2 6.79 -15.29 -14.89
C GLU A 2 6.66 -13.99 -14.11
N LEU A 3 5.47 -13.70 -13.60
CA LEU A 3 5.22 -12.44 -12.84
C LEU A 3 6.18 -12.28 -11.64
N LYS A 4 6.51 -13.39 -10.97
CA LYS A 4 7.47 -13.39 -9.86
C LYS A 4 8.84 -12.89 -10.30
N GLU A 5 9.39 -13.43 -11.38
CA GLU A 5 10.69 -13.03 -11.92
C GLU A 5 10.67 -11.55 -12.35
N LYS A 6 9.60 -11.15 -13.05
CA LYS A 6 9.41 -9.75 -13.45
C LYS A 6 9.40 -8.78 -12.25
N LEU A 7 8.77 -9.16 -11.14
CA LEU A 7 8.78 -8.36 -9.91
C LEU A 7 10.17 -8.30 -9.28
N LEU A 8 10.86 -9.42 -9.16
CA LEU A 8 12.21 -9.46 -8.58
C LEU A 8 13.19 -8.59 -9.39
N ASP A 9 13.17 -8.71 -10.71
CA ASP A 9 14.04 -7.94 -11.61
C ASP A 9 13.73 -6.43 -11.56
N SER A 10 12.47 -6.07 -11.34
CA SER A 10 12.04 -4.66 -11.27
C SER A 10 12.36 -3.96 -9.95
N HIS A 11 12.69 -4.71 -8.91
CA HIS A 11 12.85 -4.14 -7.56
C HIS A 11 14.03 -3.15 -7.46
N LEU A 12 15.13 -3.40 -8.14
CA LEU A 12 16.26 -2.48 -8.15
C LEU A 12 15.88 -1.12 -8.75
N ALA A 13 15.24 -1.15 -9.92
CA ALA A 13 14.74 0.07 -10.56
C ALA A 13 13.67 0.79 -9.72
N PHE A 14 12.85 0.04 -8.97
CA PHE A 14 11.90 0.60 -8.02
C PHE A 14 12.60 1.32 -6.86
N GLU A 15 13.66 0.75 -6.29
CA GLU A 15 14.42 1.38 -5.21
C GLU A 15 15.13 2.66 -5.66
N GLU A 16 15.72 2.67 -6.87
CA GLU A 16 16.35 3.85 -7.45
C GLU A 16 15.39 5.03 -7.67
N GLN A 17 14.12 4.74 -7.93
CA GLN A 17 13.06 5.75 -8.11
C GLN A 17 12.36 6.15 -6.82
N SER A 18 12.68 5.49 -5.72
CA SER A 18 12.06 5.74 -4.41
C SER A 18 12.96 6.66 -3.59
N GLU A 19 12.38 7.65 -2.92
CA GLU A 19 13.12 8.44 -1.94
C GLU A 19 13.72 7.51 -0.86
N VAL A 20 15.01 7.69 -0.60
CA VAL A 20 15.77 6.80 0.27
C VAL A 20 15.45 7.14 1.73
N ASN A 21 14.71 6.26 2.39
CA ASN A 21 14.65 6.18 3.83
C ASN A 21 15.31 4.87 4.26
N GLU A 22 16.45 4.94 4.91
CA GLU A 22 17.25 3.75 5.30
C GLU A 22 16.46 2.73 6.11
N THR A 23 15.57 3.18 6.99
CA THR A 23 14.72 2.29 7.81
C THR A 23 13.81 1.46 6.90
N ILE A 24 13.11 2.10 5.96
CA ILE A 24 12.20 1.43 5.04
C ILE A 24 12.97 0.54 4.06
N GLN A 25 14.09 1.00 3.54
CA GLN A 25 14.93 0.22 2.63
C GLN A 25 15.36 -1.11 3.26
N GLY A 26 15.77 -1.10 4.53
CA GLY A 26 16.09 -2.33 5.25
C GLY A 26 14.92 -3.30 5.40
N PHE A 27 13.69 -2.80 5.52
CA PHE A 27 12.49 -3.65 5.51
C PHE A 27 12.18 -4.20 4.11
N ARG A 28 12.27 -3.37 3.06
CA ARG A 28 12.05 -3.78 1.66
C ARG A 28 12.99 -4.91 1.26
N THR A 29 14.29 -4.75 1.48
CA THR A 29 15.29 -5.76 1.13
C THR A 29 15.06 -7.09 1.82
N ARG A 30 14.73 -7.09 3.13
CA ARG A 30 14.40 -8.32 3.86
C ARG A 30 13.12 -8.96 3.33
N ALA A 31 12.11 -8.18 3.07
CA ALA A 31 10.83 -8.64 2.56
C ALA A 31 10.94 -9.23 1.16
N LEU A 32 11.75 -8.61 0.28
CA LEU A 32 12.04 -9.16 -1.05
C LEU A 32 12.62 -10.58 -0.98
N ARG A 33 13.59 -10.83 -0.09
CA ARG A 33 14.16 -12.16 0.12
C ARG A 33 13.12 -13.19 0.58
N VAL A 34 12.17 -12.78 1.41
CA VAL A 34 11.07 -13.66 1.84
C VAL A 34 10.18 -14.01 0.64
N PHE A 35 9.80 -13.02 -0.15
CA PHE A 35 8.99 -13.23 -1.36
C PHE A 35 9.74 -14.05 -2.42
N GLU A 36 11.01 -13.77 -2.66
CA GLU A 36 11.87 -14.55 -3.54
C GLU A 36 11.88 -16.05 -3.17
N LYS A 37 12.02 -16.35 -1.89
CA LYS A 37 12.02 -17.72 -1.40
C LYS A 37 10.65 -18.40 -1.52
N LYS A 38 9.57 -17.70 -1.19
CA LYS A 38 8.22 -18.29 -1.08
C LYS A 38 7.40 -18.18 -2.37
N GLY A 39 7.58 -17.13 -3.14
CA GLY A 39 6.76 -16.81 -4.31
C GLY A 39 5.30 -16.55 -3.96
N PHE A 40 4.43 -16.61 -4.96
CA PHE A 40 2.99 -16.50 -4.74
C PHE A 40 2.43 -17.73 -4.03
N PRO A 41 1.47 -17.54 -3.10
CA PRO A 41 0.87 -18.67 -2.39
C PRO A 41 0.06 -19.55 -3.34
N THR A 42 0.09 -20.84 -3.08
CA THR A 42 -0.65 -21.84 -3.85
C THR A 42 -1.69 -22.54 -2.97
N ARG A 43 -2.61 -23.28 -3.59
CA ARG A 43 -3.60 -24.10 -2.87
C ARG A 43 -3.00 -25.18 -1.95
N LYS A 44 -1.70 -25.43 -2.01
CA LYS A 44 -1.00 -26.34 -1.08
C LYS A 44 -0.86 -25.74 0.32
N ILE A 45 -0.98 -24.42 0.44
CA ILE A 45 -0.95 -23.71 1.72
C ILE A 45 -2.38 -23.69 2.28
N GLU A 46 -2.58 -24.12 3.52
CA GLU A 46 -3.92 -24.30 4.12
C GLU A 46 -4.77 -23.02 4.07
N ALA A 47 -4.19 -21.86 4.36
CA ALA A 47 -4.88 -20.55 4.28
C ALA A 47 -5.36 -20.22 2.85
N TRP A 48 -4.79 -20.85 1.81
CA TRP A 48 -5.09 -20.59 0.40
C TRP A 48 -5.79 -21.77 -0.31
N LYS A 49 -6.14 -22.82 0.43
CA LYS A 49 -6.70 -24.07 -0.11
C LYS A 49 -7.88 -23.86 -1.05
N TYR A 50 -8.74 -22.90 -0.74
CA TYR A 50 -9.96 -22.61 -1.50
C TYR A 50 -9.81 -21.40 -2.43
N THR A 51 -8.64 -20.74 -2.47
CA THR A 51 -8.40 -19.54 -3.28
C THR A 51 -7.18 -19.73 -4.16
N SER A 52 -7.36 -19.53 -5.47
CA SER A 52 -6.28 -19.62 -6.44
C SER A 52 -5.92 -18.24 -6.99
N LEU A 53 -4.64 -17.89 -6.95
CA LEU A 53 -4.11 -16.69 -7.57
C LEU A 53 -3.68 -16.90 -9.03
N ALA A 54 -3.82 -18.11 -9.60
CA ALA A 54 -3.35 -18.42 -10.94
C ALA A 54 -3.90 -17.46 -12.02
N SER A 55 -5.17 -17.06 -11.91
CA SER A 55 -5.79 -16.11 -12.83
C SER A 55 -5.20 -14.70 -12.77
N VAL A 56 -4.58 -14.34 -11.65
CA VAL A 56 -3.87 -13.07 -11.44
C VAL A 56 -2.42 -13.22 -11.89
N VAL A 57 -1.70 -14.21 -11.35
CA VAL A 57 -0.26 -14.40 -11.56
C VAL A 57 0.10 -14.63 -13.04
N ASN A 58 -0.79 -15.25 -13.81
CA ASN A 58 -0.55 -15.55 -15.22
C ASN A 58 -0.86 -14.39 -16.18
N LYS A 59 -1.28 -13.23 -15.67
CA LYS A 59 -1.50 -12.05 -16.50
C LYS A 59 -0.20 -11.26 -16.69
N ASN A 60 -0.12 -10.58 -17.84
CA ASN A 60 0.96 -9.65 -18.09
C ASN A 60 0.57 -8.25 -17.57
N TYR A 61 1.25 -7.80 -16.53
CA TYR A 61 1.02 -6.49 -15.91
C TYR A 61 2.08 -5.48 -16.33
N ALA A 62 1.68 -4.21 -16.47
CA ALA A 62 2.59 -3.10 -16.37
C ALA A 62 2.93 -2.90 -14.88
N LEU A 63 4.21 -2.85 -14.53
CA LEU A 63 4.63 -2.62 -13.15
C LEU A 63 4.77 -1.12 -12.90
N PHE A 64 4.27 -0.68 -11.75
CA PHE A 64 4.42 0.69 -11.25
C PHE A 64 3.93 1.77 -12.23
N PRO A 65 2.64 1.84 -12.55
CA PRO A 65 2.10 2.90 -13.36
C PRO A 65 2.39 4.27 -12.72
N ARG A 66 2.73 5.26 -13.53
CA ARG A 66 3.17 6.58 -13.05
C ARG A 66 2.10 7.65 -13.11
N THR A 67 0.98 7.38 -13.76
CA THR A 67 -0.06 8.37 -14.02
C THR A 67 -1.33 8.05 -13.27
N ASP A 68 -1.90 9.08 -12.67
CA ASP A 68 -3.27 9.06 -12.18
C ASP A 68 -4.21 8.73 -13.35
N SER A 69 -5.17 7.87 -13.13
CA SER A 69 -6.18 7.45 -14.11
C SER A 69 -7.17 8.56 -14.49
N GLY A 70 -7.09 9.76 -13.86
CA GLY A 70 -8.03 10.85 -14.10
C GLY A 70 -9.47 10.57 -13.67
N ILE A 71 -9.68 9.63 -12.77
CA ILE A 71 -11.03 9.32 -12.24
C ILE A 71 -11.56 10.49 -11.43
N GLU A 72 -12.76 10.95 -11.80
CA GLU A 72 -13.46 12.01 -11.09
C GLU A 72 -14.35 11.45 -9.97
N LEU A 73 -14.65 12.29 -8.97
CA LEU A 73 -15.51 11.95 -7.83
C LEU A 73 -16.86 11.32 -8.26
N LYS A 74 -17.46 11.80 -9.34
CA LYS A 74 -18.75 11.29 -9.85
C LYS A 74 -18.72 9.77 -10.15
N HIS A 75 -17.55 9.23 -10.53
CA HIS A 75 -17.40 7.82 -10.87
C HIS A 75 -17.24 6.93 -9.63
N VAL A 76 -16.70 7.47 -8.55
CA VAL A 76 -16.34 6.71 -7.34
C VAL A 76 -17.24 6.98 -6.14
N LYS A 77 -17.97 8.08 -6.12
CA LYS A 77 -18.81 8.49 -4.99
C LYS A 77 -19.74 7.40 -4.47
N ARG A 78 -20.29 6.57 -5.36
CA ARG A 78 -21.20 5.46 -5.00
C ARG A 78 -20.55 4.33 -4.23
N TYR A 79 -19.21 4.30 -4.15
CA TYR A 79 -18.45 3.25 -3.46
C TYR A 79 -17.95 3.69 -2.10
N PHE A 80 -18.11 4.95 -1.73
CA PHE A 80 -17.84 5.41 -0.39
C PHE A 80 -18.93 4.95 0.57
N LEU A 81 -18.59 4.89 1.85
CA LEU A 81 -19.58 4.58 2.88
C LEU A 81 -20.73 5.57 2.79
N TYR A 82 -21.94 5.02 2.71
CA TYR A 82 -23.18 5.76 2.59
C TYR A 82 -23.73 6.06 3.99
N ASP A 83 -24.32 7.23 4.16
CA ASP A 83 -24.94 7.69 5.43
C ASP A 83 -23.97 7.84 6.64
N ILE A 84 -22.68 7.81 6.41
CA ILE A 84 -21.68 8.05 7.46
C ILE A 84 -20.68 9.10 6.92
N ASP A 85 -20.51 10.19 7.66
CA ASP A 85 -19.46 11.15 7.37
C ASP A 85 -18.11 10.51 7.73
N THR A 86 -17.22 10.45 6.75
CA THR A 86 -15.89 9.82 6.91
C THR A 86 -14.79 10.76 6.43
N TYR A 87 -13.64 10.68 7.06
CA TYR A 87 -12.40 11.23 6.52
C TYR A 87 -11.83 10.26 5.49
N LYS A 88 -11.63 10.71 4.26
CA LYS A 88 -11.30 9.83 3.14
C LYS A 88 -9.83 9.88 2.76
N ILE A 89 -9.23 8.73 2.59
CA ILE A 89 -7.90 8.55 2.00
C ILE A 89 -8.08 7.63 0.80
N VAL A 90 -7.88 8.17 -0.41
CA VAL A 90 -8.20 7.48 -1.65
C VAL A 90 -6.95 7.20 -2.46
N PHE A 91 -6.83 5.96 -2.89
CA PHE A 91 -5.81 5.51 -3.84
C PHE A 91 -6.50 4.98 -5.11
N ILE A 92 -5.98 5.33 -6.27
CA ILE A 92 -6.43 4.85 -7.57
C ILE A 92 -5.26 4.14 -8.25
N ASP A 93 -5.42 2.87 -8.56
CA ASP A 93 -4.35 2.01 -9.09
C ASP A 93 -3.04 2.12 -8.27
N GLY A 94 -3.17 2.24 -6.94
CA GLY A 94 -2.05 2.39 -6.00
C GLY A 94 -1.49 3.80 -5.86
N ILE A 95 -2.02 4.78 -6.60
CA ILE A 95 -1.59 6.19 -6.57
C ILE A 95 -2.56 6.99 -5.70
N TYR A 96 -2.01 7.78 -4.78
CA TYR A 96 -2.82 8.66 -3.93
C TYR A 96 -3.52 9.75 -4.75
N SER A 97 -4.82 9.92 -4.51
CA SER A 97 -5.63 10.97 -5.14
C SER A 97 -5.92 12.10 -4.15
N PRO A 98 -5.21 13.24 -4.22
CA PRO A 98 -5.46 14.38 -3.32
C PRO A 98 -6.84 15.00 -3.53
N PHE A 99 -7.40 14.92 -4.74
CA PHE A 99 -8.73 15.48 -5.06
C PHE A 99 -9.89 14.71 -4.43
N LEU A 100 -9.67 13.43 -4.12
CA LEU A 100 -10.69 12.56 -3.54
C LEU A 100 -10.45 12.29 -2.05
N SER A 101 -9.36 12.82 -1.49
CA SER A 101 -8.93 12.57 -0.11
C SER A 101 -9.08 13.81 0.76
N GLU A 102 -9.33 13.57 2.03
CA GLU A 102 -9.39 14.57 3.09
C GLU A 102 -8.33 14.24 4.13
N THR A 103 -7.33 15.10 4.27
CA THR A 103 -6.17 14.87 5.18
C THR A 103 -6.07 15.87 6.32
N THR A 104 -7.01 16.83 6.40
CA THR A 104 -7.04 17.83 7.49
C THR A 104 -8.04 17.40 8.54
N HIS A 105 -7.54 17.02 9.73
CA HIS A 105 -8.36 16.48 10.81
C HIS A 105 -7.92 17.08 12.13
N ASP A 106 -8.86 17.57 12.93
CA ASP A 106 -8.57 18.22 14.21
C ASP A 106 -7.93 17.26 15.22
N GLY A 107 -6.64 17.53 15.47
CA GLY A 107 -5.87 16.80 16.48
C GLY A 107 -5.43 15.39 16.10
N LEU A 108 -5.61 15.01 14.82
CA LEU A 108 -5.08 13.79 14.25
C LEU A 108 -3.96 14.11 13.26
N ASP A 109 -2.95 13.27 13.21
CA ASP A 109 -1.96 13.32 12.13
C ASP A 109 -2.36 12.30 11.05
N VAL A 110 -2.91 12.78 9.94
CA VAL A 110 -3.23 11.96 8.77
C VAL A 110 -2.48 12.50 7.57
N CYS A 111 -1.62 11.68 6.98
CA CYS A 111 -0.84 12.08 5.80
C CYS A 111 -0.36 10.84 5.02
N LEU A 112 0.27 11.08 3.90
CA LEU A 112 0.97 10.02 3.19
C LEU A 112 2.15 9.48 3.99
N LEU A 113 2.44 8.20 3.84
CA LEU A 113 3.58 7.55 4.48
C LEU A 113 4.91 8.23 4.08
N SER A 114 5.07 8.57 2.80
CA SER A 114 6.24 9.31 2.30
C SER A 114 6.43 10.65 3.01
N ALA A 115 5.34 11.41 3.19
CA ALA A 115 5.38 12.66 3.93
C ALA A 115 5.65 12.46 5.43
N ALA A 116 5.20 11.36 6.02
CA ALA A 116 5.53 11.04 7.41
C ALA A 116 7.01 10.65 7.58
N LEU A 117 7.57 9.90 6.64
CA LEU A 117 8.97 9.47 6.66
C LEU A 117 9.95 10.64 6.55
N SER A 118 9.56 11.74 5.90
CA SER A 118 10.39 12.96 5.80
C SER A 118 10.38 13.84 7.07
N LYS A 119 9.47 13.58 8.01
CA LYS A 119 9.29 14.41 9.20
C LYS A 119 9.89 13.78 10.45
N GLN A 120 10.86 14.44 11.05
CA GLN A 120 11.54 13.95 12.26
C GLN A 120 10.60 13.62 13.44
N LYS A 121 9.49 14.34 13.57
CA LYS A 121 8.51 14.10 14.66
C LYS A 121 7.87 12.70 14.60
N TYR A 122 7.77 12.09 13.42
CA TYR A 122 7.16 10.77 13.25
C TYR A 122 8.17 9.62 13.27
N LYS A 123 9.47 9.93 13.13
CA LYS A 123 10.51 8.91 13.10
C LYS A 123 10.46 7.93 14.28
N PRO A 124 10.36 8.36 15.56
CA PRO A 124 10.30 7.40 16.67
C PRO A 124 9.06 6.49 16.63
N ILE A 125 7.95 6.99 16.10
CA ILE A 125 6.71 6.23 15.97
C ILE A 125 6.86 5.20 14.86
N ILE A 126 7.38 5.60 13.71
CA ILE A 126 7.59 4.72 12.57
C ILE A 126 8.61 3.63 12.94
N ASP A 127 9.74 3.98 13.51
CA ASP A 127 10.76 3.00 13.92
C ASP A 127 10.21 1.98 14.94
N LYS A 128 9.29 2.40 15.78
CA LYS A 128 8.67 1.53 16.79
C LYS A 128 7.60 0.61 16.24
N TYR A 129 6.77 1.09 15.30
CA TYR A 129 5.54 0.40 14.91
C TYR A 129 5.52 -0.09 13.47
N PHE A 130 6.29 0.51 12.56
CA PHE A 130 6.27 0.10 11.15
C PHE A 130 6.61 -1.38 11.00
N ASN A 131 5.79 -2.08 10.25
CA ASN A 131 5.92 -3.53 9.97
C ASN A 131 5.96 -4.44 11.22
N LYS A 132 5.49 -3.97 12.39
CA LYS A 132 5.49 -4.79 13.63
C LYS A 132 4.24 -5.66 13.76
N ALA A 133 3.12 -5.18 13.26
CA ALA A 133 1.86 -5.93 13.25
C ALA A 133 1.73 -6.86 12.03
N ALA A 134 2.56 -6.70 11.03
CA ALA A 134 2.56 -7.53 9.84
C ALA A 134 2.88 -9.00 10.19
N VAL A 135 2.16 -9.93 9.56
CA VAL A 135 2.42 -11.36 9.72
C VAL A 135 3.80 -11.68 9.15
N LYS A 136 4.70 -12.09 10.01
CA LYS A 136 6.06 -12.45 9.61
C LYS A 136 6.02 -13.66 8.68
N ASP A 137 6.86 -13.62 7.66
CA ASP A 137 7.01 -14.71 6.71
C ASP A 137 5.76 -15.08 5.89
N GLU A 138 4.75 -14.21 5.83
CA GLU A 138 3.66 -14.36 4.88
C GLU A 138 4.07 -13.76 3.53
N SER A 139 3.83 -14.49 2.45
CA SER A 139 4.36 -14.18 1.11
C SER A 139 3.83 -12.88 0.52
N LEU A 140 2.51 -12.64 0.57
CA LEU A 140 1.93 -11.42 0.01
C LEU A 140 2.18 -10.20 0.90
N THR A 141 2.24 -10.38 2.21
CA THR A 141 2.69 -9.34 3.15
C THR A 141 4.14 -8.94 2.84
N ALA A 142 4.99 -9.92 2.54
CA ALA A 142 6.36 -9.68 2.14
C ALA A 142 6.44 -8.93 0.80
N LEU A 143 5.63 -9.33 -0.19
CA LEU A 143 5.56 -8.64 -1.47
C LEU A 143 5.13 -7.17 -1.28
N ASN A 144 4.06 -6.93 -0.53
CA ASN A 144 3.60 -5.58 -0.22
C ASN A 144 4.67 -4.74 0.50
N THR A 145 5.41 -5.33 1.43
CA THR A 145 6.49 -4.62 2.14
C THR A 145 7.69 -4.35 1.23
N ALA A 146 8.05 -5.28 0.33
CA ALA A 146 9.16 -5.11 -0.61
C ALA A 146 8.94 -3.92 -1.55
N PHE A 147 7.70 -3.66 -1.92
CA PHE A 147 7.32 -2.55 -2.80
C PHE A 147 6.58 -1.41 -2.08
N ALA A 148 6.71 -1.31 -0.77
CA ALA A 148 6.10 -0.24 0.00
C ALA A 148 6.71 1.11 -0.37
N LYS A 149 5.99 1.89 -1.17
CA LYS A 149 6.37 3.25 -1.60
C LYS A 149 5.47 4.28 -0.96
N GLU A 150 4.19 4.03 -1.03
CA GLU A 150 3.17 4.94 -0.56
C GLU A 150 2.18 4.20 0.35
N GLY A 151 1.43 4.97 1.11
CA GLY A 151 0.43 4.45 2.02
C GLY A 151 -0.13 5.55 2.91
N ALA A 152 -1.07 5.20 3.76
CA ALA A 152 -1.63 6.12 4.74
C ALA A 152 -0.83 6.04 6.05
N TYR A 153 -0.38 7.17 6.55
CA TYR A 153 0.10 7.34 7.91
C TYR A 153 -1.01 7.99 8.75
N ILE A 154 -1.46 7.28 9.76
CA ILE A 154 -2.53 7.72 10.65
C ILE A 154 -2.02 7.60 12.08
N TYR A 155 -1.98 8.73 12.79
CA TYR A 155 -1.61 8.75 14.19
C TYR A 155 -2.67 9.48 15.00
N ILE A 156 -3.26 8.78 15.94
CA ILE A 156 -4.23 9.31 16.91
C ILE A 156 -3.50 9.44 18.25
N PRO A 157 -3.28 10.67 18.75
CA PRO A 157 -2.62 10.89 20.02
C PRO A 157 -3.38 10.25 21.18
N LYS A 158 -2.66 9.95 22.26
CA LYS A 158 -3.27 9.46 23.50
C LYS A 158 -4.38 10.41 23.98
N ASN A 159 -5.51 9.86 24.38
CA ASN A 159 -6.70 10.59 24.85
C ASN A 159 -7.40 11.44 23.77
N LYS A 160 -7.09 11.25 22.50
CA LYS A 160 -7.86 11.81 21.38
C LYS A 160 -8.82 10.77 20.81
N VAL A 161 -9.96 11.26 20.37
CA VAL A 161 -10.96 10.47 19.66
C VAL A 161 -11.18 11.14 18.31
N SER A 162 -11.25 10.35 17.25
CA SER A 162 -11.65 10.85 15.93
C SER A 162 -13.15 11.13 15.94
N GLU A 163 -13.58 12.29 15.48
CA GLU A 163 -15.01 12.62 15.38
C GLU A 163 -15.69 11.75 14.33
N ASN A 164 -15.01 11.52 13.20
CA ASN A 164 -15.50 10.69 12.13
C ASN A 164 -14.58 9.48 11.90
N PRO A 165 -15.10 8.36 11.41
CA PRO A 165 -14.27 7.24 10.96
C PRO A 165 -13.33 7.65 9.83
N ILE A 166 -12.17 7.01 9.75
CA ILE A 166 -11.24 7.16 8.63
C ILE A 166 -11.50 6.06 7.63
N GLU A 167 -11.88 6.44 6.42
CA GLU A 167 -12.16 5.53 5.31
C GLU A 167 -10.97 5.51 4.36
N ILE A 168 -10.30 4.35 4.24
CA ILE A 168 -9.22 4.15 3.27
C ILE A 168 -9.78 3.36 2.10
N VAL A 169 -9.76 3.94 0.91
CA VAL A 169 -10.37 3.35 -0.28
C VAL A 169 -9.33 3.14 -1.37
N HIS A 170 -9.31 1.94 -1.92
CA HIS A 170 -8.49 1.60 -3.06
C HIS A 170 -9.39 1.28 -4.26
N PHE A 171 -9.26 2.08 -5.31
CA PHE A 171 -9.91 1.80 -6.59
C PHE A 171 -8.92 1.18 -7.55
N SER A 172 -9.35 0.09 -8.22
CA SER A 172 -8.63 -0.47 -9.36
C SER A 172 -9.46 -0.27 -10.61
N THR A 173 -8.93 0.45 -11.57
CA THR A 173 -9.62 0.76 -12.82
C THR A 173 -9.56 -0.39 -13.80
N GLY A 174 -8.51 -1.19 -13.73
CA GLY A 174 -8.22 -2.25 -14.68
C GLY A 174 -7.72 -1.76 -16.04
N GLU A 175 -7.72 -0.46 -16.28
CA GLU A 175 -7.33 0.12 -17.58
C GLU A 175 -5.83 -0.05 -17.87
N GLN A 176 -5.00 0.10 -16.86
CA GLN A 176 -3.54 0.02 -17.01
C GLN A 176 -2.99 -1.40 -16.86
N LYS A 177 -3.82 -2.39 -16.52
CA LYS A 177 -3.36 -3.74 -16.16
C LYS A 177 -2.13 -3.69 -15.24
N ALA A 178 -2.16 -2.77 -14.29
CA ALA A 178 -1.07 -2.49 -13.39
C ALA A 178 -1.13 -3.37 -12.13
N LEU A 179 0.03 -3.59 -11.56
CA LEU A 179 0.20 -4.30 -10.31
C LEU A 179 0.93 -3.38 -9.32
#